data_48b243dc5423adeb49781521b3971b54
#
_entry.id   48b243dc5423adeb49781521b3971b54
#
_cell.length_a   1.000
_cell.length_b   1.000
_cell.length_c   1.000
_cell.angle_alpha   90.00
_cell.angle_beta   90.00
_cell.angle_gamma   90.00
#
_symmetry.space_group_name_H-M   'P 1'
#
loop_
_entity.id
_entity.type
_entity.pdbx_description
1 polymer ?
#
loop_
_entity_poly.entity_id
_entity_poly.type
_entity_poly.pdbx_seq_one_letter_code
_entity_poly.pdbx_strand_id
1 'polypeptide(L)'
;VKTQSQVVERGAKRRGGGYLRPSGGKGSFELRSWFFMRISGLALIFLALYHLVWQNLVIGVDHLDADLVIERWTNPFWRLFNVALIVFAMLHGLNGARYSIEDYVRSPGRQVIVKAVVYTIVLTSLAIGIFALLTFDPTVLLNGR
;
A
#
# COMPACT_ATOMS: atom_id res chain seq x y z
N VAL A 1 48.12 -33.35 -21.69
CA VAL A 1 48.13 -33.21 -20.23
C VAL A 1 48.17 -31.71 -19.93
N LYS A 2 47.10 -31.13 -19.38
CA LYS A 2 47.04 -29.70 -19.03
C LYS A 2 47.89 -29.46 -17.79
N THR A 3 48.80 -28.50 -17.86
CA THR A 3 49.73 -28.17 -16.78
C THR A 3 48.95 -27.64 -15.54
N GLN A 4 49.41 -27.97 -14.35
CA GLN A 4 48.79 -27.54 -13.06
C GLN A 4 48.57 -26.01 -12.97
N SER A 5 49.44 -25.21 -13.58
CA SER A 5 49.30 -23.75 -13.67
C SER A 5 48.04 -23.30 -14.40
N GLN A 6 47.64 -23.98 -15.48
CA GLN A 6 46.39 -23.65 -16.21
C GLN A 6 45.11 -23.99 -15.45
N VAL A 7 45.19 -24.99 -14.57
CA VAL A 7 44.05 -25.35 -13.70
C VAL A 7 43.89 -24.32 -12.59
N VAL A 8 44.98 -23.83 -12.03
CA VAL A 8 44.99 -22.80 -10.97
C VAL A 8 44.50 -21.46 -11.50
N GLU A 9 44.91 -21.03 -12.71
CA GLU A 9 44.44 -19.80 -13.33
C GLU A 9 42.94 -19.83 -13.66
N ARG A 10 42.40 -20.98 -14.10
CA ARG A 10 40.95 -21.13 -14.31
C ARG A 10 40.15 -21.13 -13.00
N GLY A 11 40.75 -21.64 -11.92
CA GLY A 11 40.15 -21.60 -10.57
C GLY A 11 40.12 -20.19 -10.01
N ALA A 12 41.16 -19.40 -10.23
CA ALA A 12 41.24 -18.01 -9.79
C ALA A 12 40.27 -17.09 -10.57
N LYS A 13 40.08 -17.32 -11.88
CA LYS A 13 39.08 -16.58 -12.68
C LYS A 13 37.64 -16.87 -12.30
N ARG A 14 37.33 -18.00 -11.68
CA ARG A 14 36.00 -18.33 -11.16
C ARG A 14 35.72 -17.78 -9.75
N ARG A 15 36.76 -17.40 -9.00
CA ARG A 15 36.63 -16.79 -7.65
C ARG A 15 36.59 -15.28 -7.63
N GLY A 16 36.74 -14.62 -8.79
CA GLY A 16 36.38 -13.23 -8.97
C GLY A 16 34.86 -13.10 -9.04
N GLY A 17 34.16 -13.51 -7.97
CA GLY A 17 32.78 -13.18 -7.72
C GLY A 17 32.71 -11.67 -7.46
N GLY A 18 32.80 -10.89 -8.54
CA GLY A 18 32.26 -9.54 -8.49
C GLY A 18 30.84 -9.71 -8.04
N TYR A 19 30.51 -9.13 -6.89
CA TYR A 19 29.15 -8.89 -6.50
C TYR A 19 28.46 -8.28 -7.72
N LEU A 20 27.67 -9.10 -8.43
CA LEU A 20 26.85 -8.62 -9.53
C LEU A 20 26.01 -7.52 -8.91
N ARG A 21 26.37 -6.27 -9.19
CA ARG A 21 25.52 -5.13 -8.88
C ARG A 21 24.15 -5.50 -9.42
N PRO A 22 23.10 -5.57 -8.57
CA PRO A 22 21.77 -5.85 -9.06
C PRO A 22 21.50 -4.85 -10.20
N SER A 23 21.16 -5.36 -11.37
CA SER A 23 20.81 -4.52 -12.52
C SER A 23 19.75 -3.52 -12.06
N GLY A 24 20.03 -2.23 -12.18
CA GLY A 24 19.49 -1.11 -11.40
C GLY A 24 18.00 -0.78 -11.51
N GLY A 25 17.16 -1.73 -11.91
CA GLY A 25 15.70 -1.50 -11.96
C GLY A 25 14.91 -2.19 -10.84
N LYS A 26 15.13 -3.49 -10.66
CA LYS A 26 14.35 -4.26 -9.67
C LYS A 26 14.75 -3.97 -8.23
N GLY A 27 16.05 -3.79 -7.94
CA GLY A 27 16.51 -3.52 -6.58
C GLY A 27 16.06 -2.18 -6.00
N SER A 28 15.93 -1.15 -6.83
CA SER A 28 15.45 0.15 -6.36
C SER A 28 13.95 0.16 -6.06
N PHE A 29 13.15 -0.61 -6.82
CA PHE A 29 11.72 -0.75 -6.56
C PHE A 29 11.46 -1.53 -5.28
N GLU A 30 12.14 -2.66 -5.08
CA GLU A 30 12.00 -3.47 -3.86
C GLU A 30 12.41 -2.69 -2.61
N LEU A 31 13.49 -1.90 -2.68
CA LEU A 31 13.92 -1.05 -1.59
C LEU A 31 12.86 0.01 -1.25
N ARG A 32 12.30 0.68 -2.26
CA ARG A 32 11.23 1.68 -2.05
C ARG A 32 9.96 1.04 -1.47
N SER A 33 9.59 -0.13 -1.99
CA SER A 33 8.46 -0.92 -1.50
C SER A 33 8.64 -1.30 -0.03
N TRP A 34 9.83 -1.73 0.35
CA TRP A 34 10.18 -2.05 1.73
C TRP A 34 10.10 -0.84 2.67
N PHE A 35 10.66 0.32 2.26
CA PHE A 35 10.51 1.56 3.02
C PHE A 35 9.06 1.99 3.15
N PHE A 36 8.32 1.96 2.04
CA PHE A 36 6.91 2.31 2.03
C PHE A 36 6.11 1.45 3.02
N MET A 37 6.32 0.13 3.04
CA MET A 37 5.62 -0.76 3.96
C MET A 37 5.84 -0.40 5.43
N ARG A 38 7.05 -0.03 5.80
CA ARG A 38 7.38 0.34 7.18
C ARG A 38 6.78 1.70 7.58
N ILE A 39 6.96 2.70 6.72
CA ILE A 39 6.46 4.06 6.99
C ILE A 39 4.92 4.07 6.97
N SER A 40 4.31 3.46 5.96
CA SER A 40 2.85 3.39 5.87
C SER A 40 2.22 2.57 6.98
N GLY A 41 2.86 1.47 7.40
CA GLY A 41 2.41 0.68 8.55
C GLY A 41 2.43 1.49 9.85
N LEU A 42 3.52 2.23 10.11
CA LEU A 42 3.61 3.11 11.27
C LEU A 42 2.56 4.23 11.21
N ALA A 43 2.41 4.88 10.06
CA ALA A 43 1.38 5.91 9.86
C ALA A 43 -0.03 5.37 10.08
N LEU A 44 -0.32 4.15 9.60
CA LEU A 44 -1.62 3.49 9.77
C LEU A 44 -1.92 3.15 11.22
N ILE A 45 -0.92 2.79 12.03
CA ILE A 45 -1.15 2.57 13.46
C ILE A 45 -1.74 3.84 14.10
N PHE A 46 -1.14 5.01 13.84
CA PHE A 46 -1.65 6.27 14.40
C PHE A 46 -2.99 6.68 13.79
N LEU A 47 -3.12 6.64 12.46
CA LEU A 47 -4.34 7.05 11.77
C LEU A 47 -5.53 6.14 12.12
N ALA A 48 -5.32 4.82 12.11
CA ALA A 48 -6.39 3.86 12.38
C ALA A 48 -6.79 3.85 13.87
N LEU A 49 -5.81 3.89 14.80
CA LEU A 49 -6.11 3.97 16.22
C LEU A 49 -6.84 5.27 16.55
N TYR A 50 -6.38 6.41 16.02
CA TYR A 50 -7.07 7.68 16.22
C TYR A 50 -8.49 7.62 15.68
N HIS A 51 -8.68 7.08 14.47
CA HIS A 51 -10.00 6.92 13.87
C HIS A 51 -10.92 6.05 14.75
N LEU A 52 -10.44 4.89 15.21
CA LEU A 52 -11.20 3.97 16.04
C LEU A 52 -11.55 4.57 17.42
N VAL A 53 -10.56 5.15 18.09
CA VAL A 53 -10.73 5.77 19.41
C VAL A 53 -11.72 6.92 19.31
N TRP A 54 -11.57 7.79 18.33
CA TRP A 54 -12.46 8.92 18.14
C TRP A 54 -13.90 8.48 17.85
N GLN A 55 -14.10 7.53 16.95
CA GLN A 55 -15.41 7.03 16.58
C GLN A 55 -16.12 6.29 17.72
N ASN A 56 -15.42 5.42 18.43
CA ASN A 56 -16.04 4.51 19.38
C ASN A 56 -16.05 5.04 20.82
N LEU A 57 -15.00 5.79 21.24
CA LEU A 57 -14.86 6.24 22.62
C LEU A 57 -15.25 7.70 22.82
N VAL A 58 -14.95 8.58 21.84
CA VAL A 58 -15.25 10.02 21.99
C VAL A 58 -16.66 10.34 21.54
N ILE A 59 -17.11 9.79 20.40
CA ILE A 59 -18.45 10.02 19.88
C ILE A 59 -19.43 8.99 20.44
N GLY A 60 -19.01 7.73 20.51
CA GLY A 60 -19.87 6.60 20.79
C GLY A 60 -20.59 6.10 19.53
N VAL A 61 -20.68 4.79 19.40
CA VAL A 61 -21.30 4.15 18.22
C VAL A 61 -22.78 4.49 18.07
N ASP A 62 -23.45 4.79 19.17
CA ASP A 62 -24.88 5.12 19.19
C ASP A 62 -25.19 6.51 18.62
N HIS A 63 -24.17 7.37 18.49
CA HIS A 63 -24.29 8.74 17.96
C HIS A 63 -23.73 8.89 16.53
N LEU A 64 -23.38 7.77 15.88
CA LEU A 64 -22.91 7.78 14.50
C LEU A 64 -24.11 7.87 13.55
N ASP A 65 -24.60 9.08 13.35
CA ASP A 65 -25.69 9.38 12.42
C ASP A 65 -25.18 10.08 11.13
N ALA A 66 -26.11 10.30 10.20
CA ALA A 66 -25.80 10.95 8.93
C ALA A 66 -25.40 12.42 9.13
N ASP A 67 -25.97 13.10 10.11
CA ASP A 67 -25.72 14.52 10.37
C ASP A 67 -24.29 14.73 10.86
N LEU A 68 -23.78 13.86 11.72
CA LEU A 68 -22.38 13.86 12.14
C LEU A 68 -21.41 13.62 10.97
N VAL A 69 -21.75 12.70 10.08
CA VAL A 69 -20.93 12.44 8.88
C VAL A 69 -20.89 13.68 7.98
N ILE A 70 -22.04 14.31 7.76
CA ILE A 70 -22.17 15.54 6.98
C ILE A 70 -21.32 16.67 7.59
N GLU A 71 -21.45 16.91 8.90
CA GLU A 71 -20.67 17.93 9.63
C GLU A 71 -19.17 17.70 9.48
N ARG A 72 -18.71 16.46 9.60
CA ARG A 72 -17.30 16.12 9.42
C ARG A 72 -16.80 16.33 7.98
N TRP A 73 -17.65 16.08 7.00
CA TRP A 73 -17.27 16.26 5.61
C TRP A 73 -17.27 17.72 5.17
N THR A 74 -17.90 18.62 5.92
CA THR A 74 -17.72 20.07 5.74
C THR A 74 -16.38 20.56 6.25
N ASN A 75 -15.79 19.88 7.24
CA ASN A 75 -14.50 20.24 7.80
C ASN A 75 -13.35 19.68 6.96
N PRO A 76 -12.47 20.54 6.39
CA PRO A 76 -11.38 20.11 5.52
C PRO A 76 -10.35 19.23 6.23
N PHE A 77 -10.17 19.38 7.55
CA PHE A 77 -9.27 18.53 8.33
C PHE A 77 -9.73 17.07 8.32
N TRP A 78 -11.00 16.80 8.60
CA TRP A 78 -11.55 15.46 8.60
C TRP A 78 -11.54 14.84 7.20
N ARG A 79 -11.82 15.66 6.19
CA ARG A 79 -11.74 15.23 4.78
C ARG A 79 -10.33 14.78 4.41
N LEU A 80 -9.33 15.59 4.73
CA LEU A 80 -7.92 15.25 4.49
C LEU A 80 -7.49 14.02 5.29
N PHE A 81 -7.91 13.92 6.55
CA PHE A 81 -7.63 12.77 7.40
C PHE A 81 -8.19 11.46 6.80
N ASN A 82 -9.43 11.46 6.34
CA ASN A 82 -10.06 10.30 5.73
C ASN A 82 -9.40 9.93 4.40
N VAL A 83 -9.02 10.92 3.58
CA VAL A 83 -8.26 10.67 2.35
C VAL A 83 -6.89 10.05 2.66
N ALA A 84 -6.18 10.57 3.63
CA ALA A 84 -4.89 10.00 4.05
C ALA A 84 -5.07 8.55 4.55
N LEU A 85 -6.07 8.30 5.38
CA LEU A 85 -6.34 6.97 5.92
C LEU A 85 -6.63 5.96 4.80
N ILE A 86 -7.53 6.29 3.85
CA ILE A 86 -7.88 5.38 2.75
C ILE A 86 -6.70 5.15 1.81
N VAL A 87 -5.92 6.19 1.49
CA VAL A 87 -4.74 6.07 0.61
C VAL A 87 -3.70 5.17 1.25
N PHE A 88 -3.32 5.42 2.50
CA PHE A 88 -2.34 4.59 3.20
C PHE A 88 -2.82 3.15 3.38
N ALA A 89 -4.08 2.95 3.78
CA ALA A 89 -4.63 1.62 3.98
C ALA A 89 -4.67 0.81 2.68
N MET A 90 -5.17 1.40 1.59
CA MET A 90 -5.28 0.72 0.30
C MET A 90 -3.93 0.41 -0.33
N LEU A 91 -2.99 1.36 -0.33
CA LEU A 91 -1.66 1.14 -0.93
C LEU A 91 -0.81 0.21 -0.07
N HIS A 92 -0.89 0.29 1.26
CA HIS A 92 -0.23 -0.64 2.17
C HIS A 92 -0.77 -2.05 1.98
N GLY A 93 -2.10 -2.21 1.98
CA GLY A 93 -2.76 -3.49 1.74
C GLY A 93 -2.45 -4.07 0.35
N LEU A 94 -2.43 -3.24 -0.69
CA LEU A 94 -2.09 -3.66 -2.04
C LEU A 94 -0.67 -4.20 -2.14
N ASN A 95 0.29 -3.51 -1.52
CA ASN A 95 1.67 -3.96 -1.50
C ASN A 95 1.85 -5.22 -0.63
N GLY A 96 1.14 -5.32 0.50
CA GLY A 96 1.09 -6.54 1.31
C GLY A 96 0.49 -7.73 0.55
N ALA A 97 -0.62 -7.51 -0.16
CA ALA A 97 -1.24 -8.53 -1.01
C ALA A 97 -0.28 -9.02 -2.12
N ARG A 98 0.52 -8.12 -2.70
CA ARG A 98 1.56 -8.50 -3.67
C ARG A 98 2.52 -9.54 -3.10
N TYR A 99 3.06 -9.31 -1.91
CA TYR A 99 3.97 -10.25 -1.26
C TYR A 99 3.27 -11.58 -0.96
N SER A 100 2.06 -11.53 -0.41
CA SER A 100 1.29 -12.74 -0.14
C SER A 100 1.01 -13.55 -1.41
N ILE A 101 0.66 -12.90 -2.53
CA ILE A 101 0.45 -13.59 -3.81
C ILE A 101 1.76 -14.24 -4.30
N GLU A 102 2.90 -13.56 -4.16
CA GLU A 102 4.21 -14.10 -4.55
C GLU A 102 4.59 -15.34 -3.72
N ASP A 103 4.24 -15.36 -2.44
CA ASP A 103 4.56 -16.45 -1.53
C ASP A 103 3.64 -17.68 -1.73
N TYR A 104 2.34 -17.48 -1.93
CA TYR A 104 1.36 -18.55 -1.95
C TYR A 104 1.03 -19.06 -3.36
N VAL A 105 1.10 -18.24 -4.39
CA VAL A 105 0.76 -18.63 -5.77
C VAL A 105 2.00 -19.06 -6.51
N ARG A 106 2.23 -20.38 -6.62
CA ARG A 106 3.45 -20.97 -7.19
C ARG A 106 3.58 -20.81 -8.71
N SER A 107 2.47 -20.71 -9.45
CA SER A 107 2.49 -20.62 -10.91
C SER A 107 2.65 -19.17 -11.38
N PRO A 108 3.70 -18.85 -12.19
CA PRO A 108 3.93 -17.48 -12.65
C PRO A 108 2.74 -16.88 -13.42
N GLY A 109 2.10 -17.66 -14.28
CA GLY A 109 0.92 -17.20 -15.03
C GLY A 109 -0.27 -16.87 -14.12
N ARG A 110 -0.53 -17.69 -13.10
CA ARG A 110 -1.59 -17.40 -12.11
C ARG A 110 -1.25 -16.19 -11.24
N GLN A 111 0.02 -15.98 -10.88
CA GLN A 111 0.44 -14.78 -10.16
C GLN A 111 0.07 -13.50 -10.92
N VAL A 112 0.31 -13.46 -12.23
CA VAL A 112 -0.03 -12.30 -13.07
C VAL A 112 -1.53 -12.02 -13.04
N ILE A 113 -2.35 -13.06 -13.24
CA ILE A 113 -3.80 -12.93 -13.24
C ILE A 113 -4.32 -12.46 -11.88
N VAL A 114 -3.91 -13.11 -10.79
CA VAL A 114 -4.35 -12.76 -9.43
C VAL A 114 -3.92 -11.34 -9.07
N LYS A 115 -2.68 -10.96 -9.36
CA LYS A 115 -2.21 -9.57 -9.15
C LYS A 115 -3.03 -8.57 -9.96
N ALA A 116 -3.30 -8.85 -11.24
CA ALA A 116 -4.08 -7.95 -12.09
C ALA A 116 -5.49 -7.75 -11.51
N VAL A 117 -6.17 -8.82 -11.10
CA VAL A 117 -7.50 -8.74 -10.48
C VAL A 117 -7.46 -7.92 -9.18
N VAL A 118 -6.54 -8.24 -8.26
CA VAL A 118 -6.41 -7.54 -6.98
C VAL A 118 -6.08 -6.06 -7.20
N TYR A 119 -5.15 -5.73 -8.10
CA TYR A 119 -4.79 -4.35 -8.41
C TYR A 119 -5.96 -3.58 -9.00
N THR A 120 -6.71 -4.18 -9.93
CA THR A 120 -7.89 -3.54 -10.52
C THR A 120 -8.93 -3.24 -9.45
N ILE A 121 -9.27 -4.21 -8.60
CA ILE A 121 -10.26 -4.01 -7.53
C ILE A 121 -9.81 -2.91 -6.57
N VAL A 122 -8.59 -3.00 -6.03
CA VAL A 122 -8.11 -2.06 -5.02
C VAL A 122 -7.95 -0.64 -5.58
N LEU A 123 -7.37 -0.49 -6.78
CA LEU A 123 -7.18 0.82 -7.38
C LEU A 123 -8.50 1.46 -7.81
N THR A 124 -9.45 0.68 -8.31
CA THR A 124 -10.80 1.18 -8.62
C THR A 124 -11.53 1.62 -7.35
N SER A 125 -11.49 0.81 -6.29
CA SER A 125 -12.08 1.17 -5.00
C SER A 125 -11.43 2.42 -4.40
N LEU A 126 -10.11 2.55 -4.49
CA LEU A 126 -9.38 3.74 -4.05
C LEU A 126 -9.80 4.98 -4.85
N ALA A 127 -9.88 4.88 -6.17
CA ALA A 127 -10.29 5.99 -7.03
C ALA A 127 -11.71 6.45 -6.72
N ILE A 128 -12.65 5.52 -6.57
CA ILE A 128 -14.04 5.82 -6.19
C ILE A 128 -14.09 6.46 -4.80
N GLY A 129 -13.36 5.92 -3.82
CA GLY A 129 -13.33 6.45 -2.46
C GLY A 129 -12.77 7.87 -2.39
N ILE A 130 -11.66 8.15 -3.09
CA ILE A 130 -11.10 9.50 -3.19
C ILE A 130 -12.07 10.45 -3.91
N PHE A 131 -12.63 10.01 -5.04
CA PHE A 131 -13.61 10.79 -5.78
C PHE A 131 -14.80 11.17 -4.90
N ALA A 132 -15.39 10.21 -4.20
CA ALA A 132 -16.49 10.45 -3.28
C ALA A 132 -16.12 11.44 -2.17
N LEU A 133 -14.96 11.27 -1.52
CA LEU A 133 -14.49 12.16 -0.45
C LEU A 133 -14.22 13.60 -0.92
N LEU A 134 -13.77 13.77 -2.16
CA LEU A 134 -13.41 15.11 -2.68
C LEU A 134 -14.59 15.85 -3.34
N THR A 135 -15.51 15.12 -3.98
CA THR A 135 -16.59 15.72 -4.76
C THR A 135 -17.92 15.82 -4.03
N PHE A 136 -18.09 15.04 -2.97
CA PHE A 136 -19.32 15.09 -2.18
C PHE A 136 -19.48 16.46 -1.51
N ASP A 137 -20.57 17.15 -1.84
CA ASP A 137 -20.98 18.41 -1.22
C ASP A 137 -22.08 18.16 -0.18
N PRO A 138 -21.73 18.20 1.10
CA PRO A 138 -22.71 17.96 2.16
C PRO A 138 -23.76 19.07 2.29
N THR A 139 -23.50 20.27 1.76
CA THR A 139 -24.42 21.42 1.88
C THR A 139 -25.73 21.19 1.11
N VAL A 140 -25.70 20.36 0.06
CA VAL A 140 -26.86 19.96 -0.72
C VAL A 140 -27.88 19.22 0.16
N LEU A 141 -27.41 18.40 1.10
CA LEU A 141 -28.27 17.65 2.01
C LEU A 141 -28.81 18.52 3.17
N LEU A 142 -28.07 19.55 3.57
CA LEU A 142 -28.52 20.48 4.61
C LEU A 142 -29.59 21.46 4.11
N ASN A 143 -29.49 21.87 2.83
CA ASN A 143 -30.42 22.82 2.21
C ASN A 143 -31.76 22.16 1.75
N GLY A 144 -31.81 20.83 1.72
CA GLY A 144 -33.02 20.07 1.32
C GLY A 144 -33.95 19.65 2.48
N ARG A 145 -33.59 20.03 3.70
CA ARG A 145 -34.42 19.84 4.91
C ARG A 145 -34.95 21.18 5.39
#